data_380c3e9f29cb03e7d06e8407f67017d0
#
_entry.id   380c3e9f29cb03e7d06e8407f67017d0
#
_cell.length_a   1.000
_cell.length_b   1.000
_cell.length_c   1.000
_cell.angle_alpha   90.00
_cell.angle_beta   90.00
_cell.angle_gamma   90.00
#
_symmetry.space_group_name_H-M   'P 1'
#
loop_
_entity.id
_entity.type
_entity.pdbx_description
1 polymer ?
#
loop_
_entity_poly.entity_id
_entity_poly.type
_entity_poly.pdbx_seq_one_letter_code
_entity_poly.pdbx_strand_id
1 'polypeptide(L)'
;MQNFPTDRTVLKALKKESEGMTLTEVINATHPTFDYYNHNKGGHRWILKQLVREGQVKEVSQGGNKGFLYFYNVEGKRQRLLNILRGI
;
A
#
# COMPACT_ATOMS: atom_id res chain seq x y z
N MET A 1 -9.40 -20.44 -8.11
CA MET A 1 -9.88 -19.10 -7.77
C MET A 1 -8.72 -18.15 -7.66
N GLN A 2 -8.81 -17.03 -8.31
CA GLN A 2 -7.73 -16.07 -8.29
C GLN A 2 -7.88 -15.09 -7.15
N ASN A 3 -6.76 -14.87 -6.46
CA ASN A 3 -6.72 -13.94 -5.36
C ASN A 3 -5.95 -12.70 -5.80
N PHE A 4 -6.67 -11.79 -6.42
CA PHE A 4 -6.06 -10.53 -6.80
C PHE A 4 -5.94 -9.61 -5.59
N PRO A 5 -4.86 -8.83 -5.50
CA PRO A 5 -4.76 -7.85 -4.44
C PRO A 5 -5.83 -6.77 -4.63
N THR A 6 -6.34 -6.28 -3.52
CA THR A 6 -7.27 -5.15 -3.52
C THR A 6 -6.70 -4.05 -2.64
N ASP A 7 -7.17 -2.84 -2.87
CA ASP A 7 -6.74 -1.70 -2.05
C ASP A 7 -7.06 -1.95 -0.57
N ARG A 8 -8.21 -2.59 -0.29
CA ARG A 8 -8.61 -2.89 1.09
C ARG A 8 -7.63 -3.84 1.79
N THR A 9 -7.21 -4.91 1.12
CA THR A 9 -6.28 -5.87 1.71
C THR A 9 -4.91 -5.25 1.94
N VAL A 10 -4.45 -4.44 0.99
CA VAL A 10 -3.17 -3.75 1.11
C VAL A 10 -3.20 -2.75 2.26
N LEU A 11 -4.26 -1.94 2.36
CA LEU A 11 -4.40 -0.98 3.45
C LEU A 11 -4.45 -1.67 4.80
N LYS A 12 -5.18 -2.79 4.88
CA LYS A 12 -5.28 -3.54 6.14
C LYS A 12 -3.92 -4.04 6.60
N ALA A 13 -3.10 -4.51 5.67
CA ALA A 13 -1.74 -4.95 5.99
C ALA A 13 -0.89 -3.79 6.49
N LEU A 14 -0.95 -2.65 5.81
CA LEU A 14 -0.16 -1.49 6.18
C LEU A 14 -0.58 -0.89 7.52
N LYS A 15 -1.87 -0.95 7.85
CA LYS A 15 -2.36 -0.45 9.13
C LYS A 15 -1.78 -1.20 10.32
N LYS A 16 -1.42 -2.47 10.12
CA LYS A 16 -0.87 -3.29 11.19
C LYS A 16 0.63 -3.08 11.39
N GLU A 17 1.29 -2.41 10.46
CA GLU A 17 2.74 -2.28 10.48
C GLU A 17 3.15 -0.81 10.53
N SER A 18 3.41 -0.32 11.73
CA SER A 18 3.74 1.09 11.94
C SER A 18 5.12 1.48 11.39
N GLU A 19 5.99 0.51 11.20
CA GLU A 19 7.34 0.77 10.70
C GLU A 19 7.44 0.78 9.19
N GLY A 20 6.31 0.54 8.49
CA GLY A 20 6.28 0.53 7.05
C GLY A 20 6.61 -0.85 6.49
N MET A 21 6.29 -1.03 5.21
CA MET A 21 6.50 -2.30 4.53
C MET A 21 7.07 -2.06 3.14
N THR A 22 7.97 -2.94 2.71
CA THR A 22 8.41 -2.97 1.32
C THR A 22 7.35 -3.62 0.45
N LEU A 23 7.49 -3.48 -0.87
CA LEU A 23 6.58 -4.15 -1.80
C LEU A 23 6.53 -5.66 -1.55
N THR A 24 7.69 -6.29 -1.36
CA THR A 24 7.76 -7.73 -1.10
C THR A 24 7.02 -8.10 0.18
N GLU A 25 7.20 -7.30 1.23
CA GLU A 25 6.51 -7.54 2.50
C GLU A 25 5.00 -7.39 2.36
N VAL A 26 4.53 -6.41 1.58
CA VAL A 26 3.11 -6.23 1.32
C VAL A 26 2.55 -7.44 0.59
N ILE A 27 3.26 -7.94 -0.43
CA ILE A 27 2.84 -9.13 -1.16
C ILE A 27 2.72 -10.32 -0.22
N ASN A 28 3.75 -10.54 0.62
CA ASN A 28 3.76 -11.67 1.54
C ASN A 28 2.64 -11.58 2.58
N ALA A 29 2.31 -10.37 3.02
CA ALA A 29 1.26 -10.17 4.01
C ALA A 29 -0.14 -10.36 3.44
N THR A 30 -0.34 -10.03 2.16
CA THR A 30 -1.66 -10.13 1.54
C THR A 30 -1.86 -11.44 0.80
N HIS A 31 -0.79 -12.00 0.24
CA HIS A 31 -0.84 -13.23 -0.54
C HIS A 31 0.38 -14.10 -0.21
N PRO A 32 0.39 -14.77 0.95
CA PRO A 32 1.57 -15.53 1.38
C PRO A 32 1.96 -16.67 0.45
N THR A 33 1.02 -17.15 -0.36
CA THR A 33 1.31 -18.22 -1.32
C THR A 33 1.64 -17.69 -2.72
N PHE A 34 1.70 -16.35 -2.87
CA PHE A 34 2.00 -15.74 -4.16
C PHE A 34 3.42 -16.05 -4.58
N ASP A 35 3.57 -16.58 -5.79
CA ASP A 35 4.90 -16.89 -6.31
C ASP A 35 5.49 -15.63 -6.95
N TYR A 36 6.34 -14.99 -6.18
CA TYR A 36 6.95 -13.73 -6.56
C TYR A 36 7.75 -13.82 -7.86
N TYR A 37 8.38 -14.98 -8.11
CA TYR A 37 9.24 -15.14 -9.28
C TYR A 37 8.48 -15.48 -10.53
N ASN A 38 7.36 -16.16 -10.41
CA ASN A 38 6.60 -16.62 -11.55
C ASN A 38 5.39 -15.74 -11.88
N HIS A 39 5.04 -14.84 -10.97
CA HIS A 39 3.90 -13.94 -11.17
C HIS A 39 4.33 -12.50 -11.20
N ASN A 40 3.61 -11.72 -11.99
CA ASN A 40 3.86 -10.30 -12.09
C ASN A 40 3.40 -9.59 -10.82
N LYS A 41 4.33 -8.90 -10.17
CA LYS A 41 4.03 -8.11 -8.96
C LYS A 41 3.42 -6.76 -9.28
N GLY A 42 3.12 -6.52 -10.55
CA GLY A 42 2.57 -5.25 -11.00
C GLY A 42 1.25 -4.89 -10.36
N GLY A 43 0.42 -5.91 -10.03
CA GLY A 43 -0.86 -5.66 -9.38
C GLY A 43 -0.71 -4.95 -8.04
N HIS A 44 0.16 -5.44 -7.18
CA HIS A 44 0.42 -4.82 -5.89
C HIS A 44 1.05 -3.43 -6.06
N ARG A 45 2.01 -3.32 -6.98
CA ARG A 45 2.65 -2.03 -7.25
C ARG A 45 1.65 -1.01 -7.74
N TRP A 46 0.77 -1.41 -8.64
CA TRP A 46 -0.25 -0.52 -9.17
C TRP A 46 -1.19 -0.02 -8.07
N ILE A 47 -1.63 -0.93 -7.19
CA ILE A 47 -2.49 -0.58 -6.08
C ILE A 47 -1.79 0.41 -5.14
N LEU A 48 -0.53 0.13 -4.79
CA LEU A 48 0.24 1.02 -3.93
C LEU A 48 0.37 2.41 -4.55
N LYS A 49 0.63 2.49 -5.85
CA LYS A 49 0.72 3.78 -6.52
C LYS A 49 -0.60 4.54 -6.49
N GLN A 50 -1.71 3.84 -6.66
CA GLN A 50 -3.03 4.47 -6.56
C GLN A 50 -3.29 4.99 -5.15
N LEU A 51 -2.94 4.20 -4.14
CA LEU A 51 -3.14 4.60 -2.75
C LEU A 51 -2.25 5.80 -2.38
N VAL A 52 -1.04 5.84 -2.90
CA VAL A 52 -0.15 7.00 -2.71
C VAL A 52 -0.77 8.24 -3.37
N ARG A 53 -1.27 8.08 -4.59
CA ARG A 53 -1.91 9.18 -5.32
C ARG A 53 -3.14 9.70 -4.59
N GLU A 54 -3.90 8.80 -3.96
CA GLU A 54 -5.09 9.17 -3.19
C GLU A 54 -4.76 9.73 -1.81
N GLY A 55 -3.51 9.67 -1.40
CA GLY A 55 -3.10 10.18 -0.10
C GLY A 55 -3.32 9.22 1.05
N GLN A 56 -3.69 7.98 0.78
CA GLN A 56 -3.93 6.98 1.83
C GLN A 56 -2.66 6.24 2.26
N VAL A 57 -1.62 6.29 1.45
CA VAL A 57 -0.34 5.63 1.70
C VAL A 57 0.78 6.62 1.43
N LYS A 58 1.80 6.60 2.29
CA LYS A 58 3.03 7.35 2.07
C LYS A 58 4.08 6.42 1.50
N GLU A 59 4.82 6.92 0.51
CA GLU A 59 5.92 6.20 -0.11
C GLU A 59 7.20 6.92 0.23
N VAL A 60 8.13 6.22 0.88
CA VAL A 60 9.38 6.80 1.31
C VAL A 60 10.55 6.02 0.71
N SER A 61 11.42 6.70 -0.02
CA SER A 61 12.59 6.07 -0.60
C SER A 61 13.60 5.71 0.50
N GLN A 62 14.14 4.50 0.41
CA GLN A 62 15.18 4.06 1.32
C GLN A 62 16.58 4.45 0.83
N GLY A 63 16.65 5.06 -0.35
CA GLY A 63 17.90 5.47 -0.95
C GLY A 63 18.57 4.34 -1.73
N GLY A 64 19.38 4.71 -2.73
CA GLY A 64 20.09 3.75 -3.55
C GLY A 64 19.17 2.74 -4.20
N ASN A 65 19.54 1.47 -4.15
CA ASN A 65 18.77 0.40 -4.76
C ASN A 65 17.84 -0.32 -3.78
N LYS A 66 17.60 0.25 -2.62
CA LYS A 66 16.81 -0.39 -1.57
C LYS A 66 15.31 -0.31 -1.79
N GLY A 67 14.84 0.49 -2.76
CA GLY A 67 13.44 0.63 -3.05
C GLY A 67 12.72 1.57 -2.09
N PHE A 68 11.45 1.29 -1.87
CA PHE A 68 10.57 2.18 -1.08
C PHE A 68 9.96 1.44 0.10
N LEU A 69 9.69 2.19 1.16
CA LEU A 69 8.83 1.75 2.25
C LEU A 69 7.47 2.42 2.08
N TYR A 70 6.43 1.67 2.36
CA TYR A 70 5.05 2.16 2.28
C TYR A 70 4.43 2.17 3.66
N PHE A 71 3.79 3.28 3.99
CA PHE A 71 3.17 3.51 5.30
C PHE A 71 1.71 3.88 5.12
N TYR A 72 0.85 3.38 6.00
CA TYR A 72 -0.51 3.89 6.06
C TYR A 72 -0.49 5.36 6.48
N ASN A 73 -1.12 6.20 5.70
CA ASN A 73 -1.10 7.64 5.95
C ASN A 73 -2.34 8.08 6.73
N VAL A 74 -2.23 8.11 8.05
CA VAL A 74 -3.31 8.55 8.92
C VAL A 74 -3.73 9.98 8.60
N GLU A 75 -2.77 10.85 8.33
CA GLU A 75 -3.04 12.25 8.01
C GLU A 75 -3.83 12.38 6.71
N GLY A 76 -3.50 11.58 5.71
CA GLY A 76 -4.23 11.60 4.44
C GLY A 76 -5.69 11.25 4.62
N LYS A 77 -5.98 10.24 5.43
CA LYS A 77 -7.35 9.83 5.72
C LYS A 77 -8.10 10.94 6.46
N ARG A 78 -7.46 11.52 7.46
CA ARG A 78 -8.05 12.61 8.24
C ARG A 78 -8.37 13.81 7.36
N GLN A 79 -7.46 14.14 6.44
CA GLN A 79 -7.66 15.25 5.52
C GLN A 79 -8.85 15.02 4.60
N ARG A 80 -9.01 13.79 4.10
CA ARG A 80 -10.15 13.44 3.25
C ARG A 80 -11.47 13.62 3.98
N LEU A 81 -11.53 13.16 5.23
CA LEU A 81 -12.74 13.31 6.05
C LEU A 81 -13.06 14.76 6.29
N LEU A 82 -12.06 15.58 6.58
CA LEU A 82 -12.27 17.01 6.78
C LEU A 82 -12.80 17.67 5.52
N ASN A 83 -12.28 17.31 4.37
CA ASN A 83 -12.75 17.86 3.09
C ASN A 83 -14.21 17.51 2.84
N ILE A 84 -14.61 16.28 3.15
CA ILE A 84 -15.99 15.84 3.01
C ILE A 84 -16.90 16.64 3.95
N LEU A 85 -16.47 16.81 5.21
CA LEU A 85 -17.25 17.52 6.22
C LEU A 85 -17.42 19.00 5.90
N ARG A 86 -16.53 19.58 5.11
CA ARG A 86 -16.63 20.98 4.72
C ARG A 86 -17.66 21.23 3.61
N GLY A 87 -18.38 20.20 3.22
CA GLY A 87 -19.44 20.34 2.23
C GLY A 87 -18.96 20.44 0.80
N ILE A 88 -17.86 19.88 0.55
CA ILE A 88 -17.27 19.89 -0.78
C ILE A 88 -17.93 18.88 -1.70
#